data_09036ba69f5375a65a24578dfe454628
#
_entry.id   09036ba69f5375a65a24578dfe454628
#
_cell.length_a   1.000
_cell.length_b   1.000
_cell.length_c   1.000
_cell.angle_alpha   90.00
_cell.angle_beta   90.00
_cell.angle_gamma   90.00
#
_symmetry.space_group_name_H-M   'P 1'
#
loop_
_entity.id
_entity.type
_entity.pdbx_description
1 polymer ?
#
loop_
_entity_poly.entity_id
_entity_poly.type
_entity_poly.pdbx_seq_one_letter_code
_entity_poly.pdbx_strand_id
1 'polypeptide(L)'
;CALLAGRADVRVIENVKAFDWVALDDGELGFEVRADVVDRAAGRFAARVITARGPVLTAEFGFEADWQLPAAAPLQERRESCLNAPYLYATGMFHGPVFQSMRYVQAWDDGGIDVELSEVGLAGFFAAGHRPQLVLNPVLLDAMGQVVACWLVQYVGTEFHAFPSTIERIELHEPCPADRDGIVVVPAVRAEEVV
;
A
#
# COMPACT_ATOMS: atom_id res chain seq x y z
N CYS A 1 5.24 14.33 -10.10
CA CYS A 1 4.24 15.28 -9.57
C CYS A 1 4.88 16.27 -8.59
N ALA A 2 5.65 15.85 -7.59
CA ALA A 2 6.28 16.73 -6.62
C ALA A 2 7.11 17.87 -7.26
N LEU A 3 7.91 17.57 -8.29
CA LEU A 3 8.67 18.58 -9.03
C LEU A 3 7.77 19.58 -9.74
N LEU A 4 6.65 19.16 -10.30
CA LEU A 4 5.67 20.05 -10.97
C LEU A 4 4.89 20.90 -9.97
N ALA A 5 4.61 20.34 -8.80
CA ALA A 5 3.93 21.02 -7.72
C ALA A 5 4.84 22.03 -6.99
N GLY A 6 6.16 21.85 -7.05
CA GLY A 6 7.11 22.56 -6.21
C GLY A 6 7.00 22.19 -4.71
N ARG A 7 6.40 21.05 -4.40
CA ARG A 7 6.12 20.55 -3.04
C ARG A 7 6.41 19.05 -3.00
N ALA A 8 6.82 18.56 -1.84
CA ALA A 8 7.13 17.14 -1.62
C ALA A 8 6.06 16.41 -0.78
N ASP A 9 5.15 17.18 -0.18
CA ASP A 9 4.16 16.71 0.77
C ASP A 9 2.87 16.25 0.06
N VAL A 10 2.93 15.12 -0.61
CA VAL A 10 1.73 14.45 -1.14
C VAL A 10 0.80 14.13 0.02
N ARG A 11 -0.48 14.44 -0.14
CA ARG A 11 -1.53 14.23 0.86
C ARG A 11 -2.49 13.13 0.48
N VAL A 12 -2.77 13.06 -0.80
CA VAL A 12 -3.75 12.12 -1.34
C VAL A 12 -3.21 11.51 -2.62
N ILE A 13 -3.40 10.22 -2.76
CA ILE A 13 -3.19 9.49 -4.02
C ILE A 13 -4.54 8.87 -4.40
N GLU A 14 -5.02 9.16 -5.59
CA GLU A 14 -6.34 8.75 -6.06
C GLU A 14 -6.26 8.05 -7.41
N ASN A 15 -7.30 7.30 -7.74
CA ASN A 15 -7.48 6.69 -9.05
C ASN A 15 -6.27 5.86 -9.50
N VAL A 16 -5.63 5.16 -8.56
CA VAL A 16 -4.53 4.25 -8.88
C VAL A 16 -5.08 3.08 -9.68
N LYS A 17 -4.53 2.85 -10.86
CA LYS A 17 -4.91 1.73 -11.74
C LYS A 17 -3.66 1.03 -12.24
N ALA A 18 -3.59 -0.27 -12.01
CA ALA A 18 -2.60 -1.16 -12.60
C ALA A 18 -3.19 -1.84 -13.84
N PHE A 19 -2.50 -1.78 -14.97
CA PHE A 19 -2.96 -2.31 -16.25
C PHE A 19 -2.22 -3.57 -16.68
N ASP A 20 -1.00 -3.75 -16.20
CA ASP A 20 -0.16 -4.87 -16.60
C ASP A 20 0.77 -5.27 -15.45
N TRP A 21 1.16 -6.52 -15.47
CA TRP A 21 2.10 -7.09 -14.54
C TRP A 21 3.53 -6.67 -14.92
N VAL A 22 4.25 -6.17 -13.95
CA VAL A 22 5.64 -5.75 -14.12
C VAL A 22 6.55 -6.88 -13.62
N ALA A 23 7.18 -7.60 -14.56
CA ALA A 23 8.13 -8.67 -14.25
C ALA A 23 9.55 -8.26 -14.62
N LEU A 24 10.53 -8.71 -13.86
CA LEU A 24 11.96 -8.50 -14.07
C LEU A 24 12.61 -9.79 -14.56
N ASP A 25 12.17 -10.28 -15.74
CA ASP A 25 12.60 -11.57 -16.26
C ASP A 25 14.10 -11.57 -16.67
N ASP A 26 14.60 -10.42 -17.14
CA ASP A 26 15.98 -10.26 -17.65
C ASP A 26 16.88 -9.42 -16.72
N GLY A 27 16.48 -9.21 -15.48
CA GLY A 27 17.27 -8.48 -14.47
C GLY A 27 17.12 -6.95 -14.49
N GLU A 28 16.74 -6.35 -15.62
CA GLU A 28 16.53 -4.91 -15.76
C GLU A 28 15.24 -4.59 -16.53
N LEU A 29 14.48 -3.62 -16.03
CA LEU A 29 13.31 -3.09 -16.71
C LEU A 29 13.41 -1.57 -16.81
N GLY A 30 13.43 -1.06 -18.04
CA GLY A 30 13.32 0.37 -18.30
C GLY A 30 11.86 0.83 -18.24
N PHE A 31 11.60 1.93 -17.54
CA PHE A 31 10.31 2.59 -17.57
C PHE A 31 10.46 4.12 -17.60
N GLU A 32 9.47 4.75 -18.18
CA GLU A 32 9.33 6.21 -18.21
C GLU A 32 8.19 6.62 -17.26
N VAL A 33 8.42 7.67 -16.47
CA VAL A 33 7.38 8.29 -15.65
C VAL A 33 7.00 9.62 -16.28
N ARG A 34 5.74 9.76 -16.67
CA ARG A 34 5.18 11.04 -17.14
C ARG A 34 4.25 11.61 -16.09
N ALA A 35 4.37 12.92 -15.86
CA ALA A 35 3.52 13.64 -14.95
C ALA A 35 2.92 14.87 -15.63
N ASP A 36 1.62 15.07 -15.44
CA ASP A 36 0.85 16.14 -16.03
C ASP A 36 0.12 16.96 -14.94
N VAL A 37 -0.08 18.23 -15.19
CA VAL A 37 -0.89 19.09 -14.33
C VAL A 37 -2.38 18.87 -14.67
N VAL A 38 -3.16 18.43 -13.69
CA VAL A 38 -4.62 18.29 -13.83
C VAL A 38 -5.31 19.61 -13.45
N ASP A 39 -5.03 20.10 -12.25
CA ASP A 39 -5.48 21.40 -11.76
C ASP A 39 -4.40 22.00 -10.86
N ARG A 40 -3.75 23.06 -11.33
CA ARG A 40 -2.69 23.72 -10.59
C ARG A 40 -3.21 24.46 -9.35
N ALA A 41 -4.39 25.05 -9.45
CA ALA A 41 -4.97 25.83 -8.37
C ALA A 41 -5.42 24.92 -7.22
N ALA A 42 -5.96 23.75 -7.56
CA ALA A 42 -6.32 22.71 -6.60
C ALA A 42 -5.16 21.78 -6.22
N GLY A 43 -3.94 22.05 -6.67
CA GLY A 43 -2.76 21.22 -6.37
C GLY A 43 -2.89 19.77 -6.86
N ARG A 44 -3.58 19.55 -7.99
CA ARG A 44 -3.83 18.20 -8.53
C ARG A 44 -2.96 17.90 -9.75
N PHE A 45 -2.36 16.72 -9.72
CA PHE A 45 -1.44 16.24 -10.76
C PHE A 45 -1.73 14.76 -11.05
N ALA A 46 -1.49 14.35 -12.30
CA ALA A 46 -1.57 12.94 -12.68
C ALA A 46 -0.18 12.42 -13.04
N ALA A 47 0.05 11.14 -12.83
CA ALA A 47 1.24 10.46 -13.33
C ALA A 47 0.88 9.11 -13.93
N ARG A 48 1.73 8.68 -14.86
CA ARG A 48 1.68 7.36 -15.47
C ARG A 48 3.07 6.77 -15.57
N VAL A 49 3.15 5.47 -15.35
CA VAL A 49 4.35 4.66 -15.56
C VAL A 49 4.17 3.89 -16.85
N ILE A 50 5.15 3.99 -17.72
CA ILE A 50 5.10 3.45 -19.10
C ILE A 50 6.32 2.57 -19.30
N THR A 51 6.11 1.36 -19.79
CA THR A 51 7.16 0.46 -20.28
C THR A 51 7.16 0.41 -21.80
N ALA A 52 8.06 -0.36 -22.39
CA ALA A 52 8.07 -0.61 -23.82
C ALA A 52 6.75 -1.25 -24.33
N ARG A 53 5.99 -1.92 -23.44
CA ARG A 53 4.69 -2.54 -23.74
C ARG A 53 3.50 -1.57 -23.61
N GLY A 54 3.72 -0.40 -23.07
CA GLY A 54 2.68 0.61 -22.83
C GLY A 54 2.54 1.03 -21.38
N PRO A 55 1.45 1.72 -21.03
CA PRO A 55 1.22 2.15 -19.66
C PRO A 55 0.93 0.94 -18.74
N VAL A 56 1.62 0.88 -17.61
CA VAL A 56 1.46 -0.18 -16.61
C VAL A 56 0.77 0.32 -15.34
N LEU A 57 0.84 1.63 -15.07
CA LEU A 57 0.19 2.24 -13.90
C LEU A 57 -0.18 3.68 -14.17
N THR A 58 -1.32 4.11 -13.63
CA THR A 58 -1.69 5.53 -13.53
C THR A 58 -2.13 5.87 -12.12
N ALA A 59 -1.93 7.12 -11.71
CA ALA A 59 -2.44 7.66 -10.45
C ALA A 59 -2.59 9.18 -10.51
N GLU A 60 -3.46 9.73 -9.67
CA GLU A 60 -3.58 11.16 -9.41
C GLU A 60 -3.03 11.48 -8.02
N PHE A 61 -2.49 12.69 -7.86
CA PHE A 61 -1.84 13.15 -6.64
C PHE A 61 -2.39 14.51 -6.23
N GLY A 62 -2.80 14.63 -4.96
CA GLY A 62 -3.20 15.87 -4.33
C GLY A 62 -2.18 16.32 -3.29
N PHE A 63 -1.91 17.64 -3.28
CA PHE A 63 -0.97 18.29 -2.36
C PHE A 63 -1.67 19.25 -1.39
N GLU A 64 -2.95 19.49 -1.59
CA GLU A 64 -3.76 20.38 -0.76
C GLU A 64 -4.81 19.57 -0.01
N ALA A 65 -4.52 19.27 1.22
CA ALA A 65 -5.47 18.73 2.19
C ALA A 65 -4.94 19.00 3.60
N ASP A 66 -5.83 19.22 4.52
CA ASP A 66 -5.46 19.26 5.92
C ASP A 66 -5.18 17.85 6.43
N TRP A 67 -4.11 17.71 7.22
CA TRP A 67 -3.81 16.47 7.90
C TRP A 67 -4.84 16.25 9.01
N GLN A 68 -5.77 15.36 8.79
CA GLN A 68 -6.69 14.89 9.81
C GLN A 68 -6.57 13.38 9.90
N LEU A 69 -6.12 12.91 11.05
CA LEU A 69 -6.12 11.47 11.31
C LEU A 69 -7.57 11.05 11.59
N PRO A 70 -8.21 10.25 10.72
CA PRO A 70 -9.54 9.75 11.01
C PRO A 70 -9.48 8.86 12.23
N ALA A 71 -10.49 8.97 13.08
CA ALA A 71 -10.64 8.02 14.18
C ALA A 71 -10.87 6.63 13.60
N ALA A 72 -9.99 5.68 13.92
CA ALA A 72 -10.20 4.29 13.55
C ALA A 72 -11.50 3.79 14.21
N ALA A 73 -12.40 3.25 13.41
CA ALA A 73 -13.59 2.61 13.95
C ALA A 73 -13.19 1.23 14.51
N PRO A 74 -13.46 0.96 15.79
CA PRO A 74 -13.17 -0.33 16.38
C PRO A 74 -14.00 -1.44 15.73
N LEU A 75 -13.50 -2.66 15.78
CA LEU A 75 -14.29 -3.85 15.44
C LEU A 75 -15.53 -3.92 16.35
N GLN A 76 -16.69 -4.17 15.75
CA GLN A 76 -17.97 -4.20 16.46
C GLN A 76 -18.22 -5.56 17.14
N GLU A 77 -17.93 -6.64 16.40
CA GLU A 77 -18.11 -8.01 16.84
C GLU A 77 -16.77 -8.74 16.83
N ARG A 78 -15.86 -8.31 17.68
CA ARG A 78 -14.48 -8.78 17.74
C ARG A 78 -14.40 -10.30 17.92
N ARG A 79 -13.95 -11.01 16.89
CA ARG A 79 -13.66 -12.44 16.86
C ARG A 79 -12.14 -12.65 16.90
N GLU A 80 -11.67 -13.58 17.69
CA GLU A 80 -10.24 -13.95 17.66
C GLU A 80 -9.88 -14.59 16.32
N SER A 81 -8.71 -14.23 15.81
CA SER A 81 -8.19 -14.83 14.57
C SER A 81 -7.40 -16.10 14.90
N CYS A 82 -7.62 -17.16 14.13
CA CYS A 82 -6.78 -18.34 14.15
C CYS A 82 -5.60 -18.26 13.15
N LEU A 83 -5.48 -17.17 12.39
CA LEU A 83 -4.44 -17.00 11.40
C LEU A 83 -3.09 -16.72 12.09
N ASN A 84 -2.09 -17.45 11.66
CA ASN A 84 -0.71 -17.29 12.10
C ASN A 84 0.12 -16.71 10.93
N ALA A 85 0.64 -15.51 11.07
CA ALA A 85 1.37 -14.84 10.01
C ALA A 85 2.59 -15.63 9.49
N PRO A 86 3.47 -16.22 10.33
CA PRO A 86 4.52 -17.12 9.85
C PRO A 86 4.02 -18.30 9.03
N TYR A 87 2.90 -18.89 9.42
CA TYR A 87 2.30 -19.99 8.67
C TYR A 87 1.75 -19.53 7.32
N LEU A 88 1.08 -18.38 7.27
CA LEU A 88 0.58 -17.80 6.03
C LEU A 88 1.70 -17.53 5.01
N TYR A 89 2.83 -16.98 5.47
CA TYR A 89 4.00 -16.77 4.61
C TYR A 89 4.65 -18.08 4.14
N ALA A 90 4.60 -19.13 4.96
CA ALA A 90 5.17 -20.40 4.58
C ALA A 90 4.31 -21.21 3.59
N THR A 91 2.99 -21.00 3.58
CA THR A 91 2.04 -21.87 2.88
C THR A 91 1.11 -21.20 1.87
N GLY A 92 0.82 -19.92 2.05
CA GLY A 92 -0.24 -19.25 1.28
C GLY A 92 0.16 -17.95 0.59
N MET A 93 1.19 -17.26 1.09
CA MET A 93 1.61 -15.99 0.53
C MET A 93 2.94 -16.12 -0.21
N PHE A 94 3.03 -15.51 -1.37
CA PHE A 94 4.23 -15.52 -2.24
C PHE A 94 5.28 -14.48 -1.84
N HIS A 95 5.03 -13.67 -0.82
CA HIS A 95 5.88 -12.55 -0.43
C HIS A 95 7.24 -13.01 0.11
N GLY A 96 8.31 -12.48 -0.48
CA GLY A 96 9.68 -12.70 0.01
C GLY A 96 9.92 -12.03 1.38
N PRO A 97 11.05 -12.36 2.06
CA PRO A 97 11.28 -11.94 3.45
C PRO A 97 11.17 -10.43 3.71
N VAL A 98 11.53 -9.60 2.73
CA VAL A 98 11.48 -8.14 2.84
C VAL A 98 10.05 -7.61 2.92
N PHE A 99 9.09 -8.31 2.33
CA PHE A 99 7.67 -7.95 2.34
C PHE A 99 6.86 -8.68 3.42
N GLN A 100 7.49 -9.51 4.24
CA GLN A 100 6.84 -10.23 5.33
C GLN A 100 6.72 -9.36 6.58
N SER A 101 5.84 -8.37 6.53
CA SER A 101 5.69 -7.38 7.61
C SER A 101 4.57 -7.71 8.61
N MET A 102 3.64 -8.60 8.28
CA MET A 102 2.63 -9.03 9.25
C MET A 102 3.28 -9.84 10.37
N ARG A 103 2.99 -9.48 11.61
CA ARG A 103 3.47 -10.20 12.81
C ARG A 103 2.38 -11.04 13.43
N TYR A 104 1.24 -10.42 13.66
CA TYR A 104 0.17 -11.03 14.41
C TYR A 104 -1.19 -10.54 13.93
N VAL A 105 -2.09 -11.46 13.61
CA VAL A 105 -3.49 -11.17 13.31
C VAL A 105 -4.25 -11.26 14.63
N GLN A 106 -4.68 -10.13 15.15
CA GLN A 106 -5.26 -10.06 16.49
C GLN A 106 -6.73 -10.47 16.51
N ALA A 107 -7.54 -9.86 15.67
CA ALA A 107 -8.97 -10.08 15.63
C ALA A 107 -9.57 -9.63 14.31
N TRP A 108 -10.80 -10.03 14.05
CA TRP A 108 -11.57 -9.65 12.88
C TRP A 108 -13.06 -9.62 13.18
N ASP A 109 -13.83 -8.98 12.30
CA ASP A 109 -15.30 -9.06 12.19
C ASP A 109 -15.74 -8.89 10.75
N ASP A 110 -17.04 -8.73 10.52
CA ASP A 110 -17.59 -8.57 9.16
C ASP A 110 -17.19 -7.22 8.53
N GLY A 111 -16.75 -6.25 9.31
CA GLY A 111 -16.34 -4.93 8.86
C GLY A 111 -14.83 -4.73 8.78
N GLY A 112 -14.00 -5.69 9.20
CA GLY A 112 -12.56 -5.50 9.16
C GLY A 112 -11.71 -6.49 9.95
N ILE A 113 -10.43 -6.14 10.09
CA ILE A 113 -9.42 -6.96 10.73
C ILE A 113 -8.37 -6.09 11.43
N ASP A 114 -7.93 -6.51 12.61
CA ASP A 114 -6.83 -5.90 13.35
C ASP A 114 -5.56 -6.73 13.17
N VAL A 115 -4.51 -6.13 12.63
CA VAL A 115 -3.23 -6.79 12.41
C VAL A 115 -2.09 -5.95 12.95
N GLU A 116 -1.16 -6.59 13.63
CA GLU A 116 0.11 -6.00 14.00
C GLU A 116 1.12 -6.16 12.86
N LEU A 117 1.63 -5.04 12.36
CA LEU A 117 2.67 -5.01 11.34
C LEU A 117 4.00 -4.62 11.97
N SER A 118 5.11 -5.20 11.47
CA SER A 118 6.44 -4.66 11.71
C SER A 118 6.80 -3.66 10.63
N GLU A 119 7.27 -2.51 11.04
CA GLU A 119 7.91 -1.58 10.11
C GLU A 119 9.26 -2.17 9.68
N VAL A 120 9.46 -2.33 8.39
CA VAL A 120 10.69 -2.84 7.82
C VAL A 120 11.51 -1.67 7.30
N GLY A 121 12.74 -1.55 7.80
CA GLY A 121 13.67 -0.52 7.33
C GLY A 121 14.02 -0.72 5.86
N LEU A 122 13.98 0.36 5.09
CA LEU A 122 14.21 0.35 3.64
C LEU A 122 15.70 0.33 3.25
N ALA A 123 16.61 0.23 4.21
CA ALA A 123 18.05 0.33 3.97
C ALA A 123 18.61 -0.71 2.99
N GLY A 124 17.95 -1.88 2.88
CA GLY A 124 18.32 -2.95 1.94
C GLY A 124 17.58 -2.93 0.60
N PHE A 125 16.63 -2.00 0.42
CA PHE A 125 15.78 -1.95 -0.78
C PHE A 125 16.48 -1.38 -2.01
N PHE A 126 17.50 -0.53 -1.80
CA PHE A 126 18.15 0.20 -2.87
C PHE A 126 19.61 -0.16 -2.94
N ALA A 127 20.10 -0.46 -4.15
CA ALA A 127 21.50 -0.74 -4.38
C ALA A 127 22.39 0.49 -4.07
N ALA A 128 23.63 0.24 -3.64
CA ALA A 128 24.70 1.23 -3.52
C ALA A 128 24.40 2.42 -2.59
N GLY A 129 23.66 2.23 -1.51
CA GLY A 129 23.46 3.28 -0.51
C GLY A 129 22.55 4.43 -0.93
N HIS A 130 21.85 4.32 -2.05
CA HIS A 130 20.81 5.26 -2.42
C HIS A 130 19.68 5.18 -1.40
N ARG A 131 19.32 6.33 -0.82
CA ARG A 131 18.17 6.47 0.08
C ARG A 131 17.21 7.47 -0.54
N PRO A 132 16.34 7.06 -1.48
CA PRO A 132 15.35 7.95 -2.02
C PRO A 132 14.37 8.35 -0.92
N GLN A 133 13.94 9.60 -0.94
CA GLN A 133 12.84 10.04 -0.09
C GLN A 133 11.54 9.47 -0.67
N LEU A 134 11.00 8.47 0.00
CA LEU A 134 9.74 7.86 -0.39
C LEU A 134 8.56 8.61 0.20
N VAL A 135 7.49 8.72 -0.56
CA VAL A 135 6.20 9.28 -0.12
C VAL A 135 5.45 8.25 0.73
N LEU A 136 5.59 6.98 0.36
CA LEU A 136 5.00 5.82 1.05
C LEU A 136 6.07 4.77 1.28
N ASN A 137 5.98 4.08 2.40
CA ASN A 137 6.75 2.86 2.61
C ASN A 137 6.13 1.73 1.75
N PRO A 138 6.85 1.18 0.76
CA PRO A 138 6.30 0.17 -0.15
C PRO A 138 5.94 -1.14 0.56
N VAL A 139 6.64 -1.47 1.64
CA VAL A 139 6.33 -2.66 2.45
C VAL A 139 5.03 -2.49 3.20
N LEU A 140 4.77 -1.32 3.78
CA LEU A 140 3.50 -1.04 4.45
C LEU A 140 2.34 -0.97 3.45
N LEU A 141 2.55 -0.39 2.26
CA LEU A 141 1.53 -0.37 1.22
C LEU A 141 1.15 -1.79 0.77
N ASP A 142 2.13 -2.63 0.54
CA ASP A 142 1.92 -4.03 0.18
C ASP A 142 1.27 -4.83 1.33
N ALA A 143 1.69 -4.56 2.58
CA ALA A 143 1.10 -5.17 3.76
C ALA A 143 -0.40 -4.87 3.92
N MET A 144 -0.88 -3.71 3.51
CA MET A 144 -2.32 -3.42 3.48
C MET A 144 -3.07 -4.39 2.57
N GLY A 145 -2.52 -4.71 1.40
CA GLY A 145 -3.06 -5.73 0.50
C GLY A 145 -3.05 -7.13 1.15
N GLN A 146 -1.98 -7.48 1.84
CA GLN A 146 -1.88 -8.75 2.58
C GLN A 146 -2.92 -8.83 3.71
N VAL A 147 -3.15 -7.74 4.44
CA VAL A 147 -4.15 -7.65 5.51
C VAL A 147 -5.56 -7.83 4.96
N VAL A 148 -5.88 -7.18 3.84
CA VAL A 148 -7.17 -7.38 3.14
C VAL A 148 -7.33 -8.84 2.71
N ALA A 149 -6.30 -9.45 2.16
CA ALA A 149 -6.33 -10.87 1.78
C ALA A 149 -6.58 -11.78 2.99
N CYS A 150 -5.95 -11.48 4.15
CA CYS A 150 -6.22 -12.22 5.40
C CYS A 150 -7.67 -12.10 5.85
N TRP A 151 -8.24 -10.90 5.78
CA TRP A 151 -9.65 -10.68 6.11
C TRP A 151 -10.57 -11.46 5.18
N LEU A 152 -10.33 -11.41 3.88
CA LEU A 152 -11.11 -12.14 2.89
C LEU A 152 -11.06 -13.66 3.11
N VAL A 153 -9.88 -14.20 3.44
CA VAL A 153 -9.75 -15.64 3.76
C VAL A 153 -10.62 -16.03 4.96
N GLN A 154 -10.70 -15.19 5.99
CA GLN A 154 -11.55 -15.46 7.16
C GLN A 154 -13.03 -15.27 6.88
N TYR A 155 -13.40 -14.26 6.09
CA TYR A 155 -14.79 -13.90 5.80
C TYR A 155 -15.42 -14.80 4.73
N VAL A 156 -14.67 -15.11 3.66
CA VAL A 156 -15.20 -15.84 2.47
C VAL A 156 -14.81 -17.32 2.48
N GLY A 157 -13.67 -17.68 3.08
CA GLY A 157 -13.11 -19.03 3.09
C GLY A 157 -11.76 -19.17 2.38
N THR A 158 -11.20 -20.37 2.39
CA THR A 158 -9.75 -20.62 2.24
C THR A 158 -9.20 -20.69 0.82
N GLU A 159 -9.94 -20.58 -0.23
CA GLU A 159 -9.44 -20.74 -1.61
C GLU A 159 -9.58 -19.43 -2.42
N PHE A 160 -9.02 -18.34 -1.90
CA PHE A 160 -9.16 -17.05 -2.53
C PHE A 160 -7.79 -16.41 -2.81
N HIS A 161 -7.57 -16.01 -4.05
CA HIS A 161 -6.43 -15.19 -4.45
C HIS A 161 -6.96 -13.89 -5.03
N ALA A 162 -6.64 -12.77 -4.38
CA ALA A 162 -6.98 -11.45 -4.88
C ALA A 162 -5.72 -10.63 -5.13
N PHE A 163 -5.72 -9.92 -6.25
CA PHE A 163 -4.69 -8.95 -6.57
C PHE A 163 -5.37 -7.60 -6.79
N PRO A 164 -5.02 -6.55 -6.04
CA PRO A 164 -5.58 -5.24 -6.26
C PRO A 164 -5.17 -4.70 -7.64
N SER A 165 -6.15 -4.43 -8.49
CA SER A 165 -5.93 -3.78 -9.79
C SER A 165 -6.21 -2.28 -9.74
N THR A 166 -6.98 -1.85 -8.73
CA THR A 166 -7.36 -0.45 -8.52
C THR A 166 -7.32 -0.10 -7.04
N ILE A 167 -6.91 1.13 -6.75
CA ILE A 167 -7.06 1.75 -5.43
C ILE A 167 -7.73 3.11 -5.68
N GLU A 168 -8.91 3.31 -5.10
CA GLU A 168 -9.63 4.56 -5.31
C GLU A 168 -8.94 5.74 -4.65
N ARG A 169 -8.51 5.56 -3.38
CA ARG A 169 -7.94 6.64 -2.59
C ARG A 169 -7.01 6.13 -1.50
N ILE A 170 -5.87 6.79 -1.35
CA ILE A 170 -4.93 6.66 -0.24
C ILE A 170 -4.76 8.05 0.38
N GLU A 171 -5.03 8.20 1.66
CA GLU A 171 -4.78 9.41 2.41
C GLU A 171 -3.52 9.28 3.25
N LEU A 172 -2.65 10.27 3.17
CA LEU A 172 -1.41 10.33 3.92
C LEU A 172 -1.58 11.33 5.06
N HIS A 173 -1.65 10.84 6.27
CA HIS A 173 -1.88 11.67 7.46
C HIS A 173 -0.59 12.15 8.12
N GLU A 174 0.53 11.50 7.80
CA GLU A 174 1.87 11.88 8.24
C GLU A 174 2.88 11.69 7.10
N PRO A 175 3.98 12.45 7.07
CA PRO A 175 5.08 12.15 6.18
C PRO A 175 5.59 10.73 6.42
N CYS A 176 5.97 10.03 5.35
CA CYS A 176 6.61 8.72 5.50
C CYS A 176 7.86 8.88 6.37
N PRO A 177 7.92 8.24 7.54
CA PRO A 177 9.11 8.34 8.38
C PRO A 177 10.29 7.71 7.66
N ALA A 178 11.37 8.48 7.52
CA ALA A 178 12.64 7.94 7.08
C ALA A 178 13.22 7.11 8.24
N ASP A 179 13.47 5.83 8.02
CA ASP A 179 14.18 4.94 8.94
C ASP A 179 13.58 4.79 10.36
N ARG A 180 12.34 4.39 10.48
CA ARG A 180 11.83 3.82 11.73
C ARG A 180 11.77 2.31 11.63
N ASP A 181 12.59 1.62 12.42
CA ASP A 181 12.33 0.23 12.80
C ASP A 181 11.34 0.28 13.96
N GLY A 182 10.12 -0.15 13.75
CA GLY A 182 9.08 -0.07 14.76
C GLY A 182 7.94 -1.06 14.55
N ILE A 183 7.05 -1.12 15.51
CA ILE A 183 5.80 -1.86 15.42
C ILE A 183 4.71 -0.85 15.07
N VAL A 184 4.06 -1.05 13.93
CA VAL A 184 2.87 -0.30 13.53
C VAL A 184 1.66 -1.18 13.78
N VAL A 185 0.78 -0.74 14.65
CA VAL A 185 -0.54 -1.37 14.78
C VAL A 185 -1.45 -0.69 13.77
N VAL A 186 -1.91 -1.46 12.79
CA VAL A 186 -2.94 -0.99 11.86
C VAL A 186 -4.29 -1.34 12.44
N PRO A 187 -5.00 -0.39 13.04
CA PRO A 187 -6.36 -0.63 13.50
C PRO A 187 -7.29 -0.68 12.30
N ALA A 188 -8.00 -1.79 12.16
CA ALA A 188 -9.12 -2.03 11.27
C ALA A 188 -8.95 -1.54 9.81
N VAL A 189 -8.63 -2.45 8.92
CA VAL A 189 -8.85 -2.26 7.48
C VAL A 189 -10.34 -2.46 7.22
N ARG A 190 -11.08 -1.41 6.85
CA ARG A 190 -12.43 -1.56 6.34
C ARG A 190 -12.36 -1.96 4.87
N ALA A 191 -12.93 -3.10 4.53
CA ALA A 191 -13.35 -3.38 3.17
C ALA A 191 -14.76 -2.81 3.02
N GLU A 192 -14.92 -1.74 2.25
CA GLU A 192 -16.25 -1.37 1.76
C GLU A 192 -16.61 -2.32 0.64
N GLU A 193 -17.85 -2.79 0.66
CA GLU A 193 -18.40 -3.71 -0.36
C GLU A 193 -18.23 -3.08 -1.74
N VAL A 194 -17.41 -3.68 -2.58
CA VAL A 194 -17.40 -3.41 -4.02
C VAL A 194 -18.50 -4.28 -4.61
N VAL A 195 -19.65 -3.69 -4.87
CA VAL A 195 -20.74 -4.29 -5.64
C VAL A 195 -20.35 -4.44 -7.11
#